data_9c112765b9d5fad1c0b619c5ea488d26
#
_entry.id   9c112765b9d5fad1c0b619c5ea488d26
#
_cell.length_a   1.000
_cell.length_b   1.000
_cell.length_c   1.000
_cell.angle_alpha   90.00
_cell.angle_beta   90.00
_cell.angle_gamma   90.00
#
_symmetry.space_group_name_H-M   'P 1'
#
loop_
_entity.id
_entity.type
_entity.pdbx_description
1 polymer ?
#
loop_
_entity_poly.entity_id
_entity_poly.type
_entity_poly.pdbx_seq_one_letter_code
_entity_poly.pdbx_strand_id
1 'polypeptide(L)'
;AIGFDESFIIPASLDMYPYVYLKNDKPTEWATVTKAFHRPGPSGEKFEAIDCLRDFTREANQYIDARAKAKGKPFFLYLPLTSPHTPIVPAKRWQGKSGLGSYGDFLMETDWVVGEVLKALDRNKLVENTMVIFTADNGCSPQAKIPSLIKQGHKPNADWRGHKADIFEGGHRTPFLVRWPAKVKPGTVSTQTICTTDLFATLDDIIGNRKKLPDNAAEDSFSFLPALLGQADAR
;
A
#
# COMPACT_ATOMS: atom_id res chain seq x y z
N ALA A 1 9.52 11.71 -11.22
CA ALA A 1 9.27 10.25 -11.16
C ALA A 1 9.08 9.72 -12.58
N ILE A 2 9.69 8.59 -12.93
CA ILE A 2 9.54 8.00 -14.25
C ILE A 2 8.14 7.34 -14.32
N GLY A 3 7.33 7.75 -15.32
CA GLY A 3 6.00 7.19 -15.56
C GLY A 3 4.87 7.72 -14.68
N PHE A 4 5.13 8.68 -13.79
CA PHE A 4 4.11 9.33 -12.96
C PHE A 4 4.12 10.84 -13.17
N ASP A 5 2.94 11.44 -13.31
CA ASP A 5 2.79 12.89 -13.47
C ASP A 5 3.06 13.64 -12.15
N GLU A 6 2.69 13.04 -11.04
CA GLU A 6 2.85 13.61 -9.70
C GLU A 6 3.43 12.56 -8.75
N SER A 7 4.24 12.97 -7.80
CA SER A 7 4.75 12.11 -6.73
C SER A 7 4.92 12.86 -5.42
N PHE A 8 4.63 12.17 -4.31
CA PHE A 8 4.97 12.59 -2.96
C PHE A 8 5.47 11.36 -2.20
N ILE A 9 6.76 11.34 -1.92
CA ILE A 9 7.45 10.15 -1.41
C ILE A 9 8.48 10.53 -0.33
N ILE A 10 8.92 9.52 0.43
CA ILE A 10 10.23 9.56 1.08
C ILE A 10 11.24 8.88 0.14
N PRO A 11 12.50 9.35 0.07
CA PRO A 11 13.47 8.84 -0.92
C PRO A 11 13.96 7.42 -0.64
N ALA A 12 13.75 6.91 0.56
CA ALA A 12 14.10 5.54 0.95
C ALA A 12 12.96 4.92 1.77
N SER A 13 13.21 4.47 3.00
CA SER A 13 12.18 4.03 3.94
C SER A 13 12.39 4.73 5.30
N LEU A 14 11.44 4.59 6.24
CA LEU A 14 11.56 5.24 7.55
C LEU A 14 12.73 4.73 8.40
N ASP A 15 13.31 3.59 8.07
CA ASP A 15 14.51 3.06 8.72
C ASP A 15 15.83 3.48 8.04
N MET A 16 15.75 4.24 6.92
CA MET A 16 16.89 4.74 6.16
C MET A 16 16.75 6.22 5.82
N TYR A 17 17.83 6.97 6.07
CA TYR A 17 17.90 8.39 5.69
C TYR A 17 18.21 8.58 4.19
N PRO A 18 18.01 9.80 3.61
CA PRO A 18 17.60 11.04 4.27
C PRO A 18 16.10 11.06 4.62
N TYR A 19 15.79 11.64 5.79
CA TYR A 19 14.42 11.76 6.28
C TYR A 19 13.82 13.10 5.83
N VAL A 20 13.29 13.11 4.63
CA VAL A 20 12.61 14.25 4.00
C VAL A 20 11.52 13.73 3.08
N TYR A 21 10.54 14.56 2.76
CA TYR A 21 9.65 14.27 1.65
C TYR A 21 10.19 14.87 0.35
N LEU A 22 9.97 14.16 -0.74
CA LEU A 22 10.12 14.68 -2.09
C LEU A 22 8.73 14.88 -2.69
N LYS A 23 8.45 16.07 -3.18
CA LYS A 23 7.27 16.36 -4.00
C LYS A 23 7.74 16.56 -5.44
N ASN A 24 7.38 15.60 -6.29
CA ASN A 24 7.92 15.48 -7.63
C ASN A 24 9.47 15.31 -7.58
N ASP A 25 10.21 16.27 -8.08
CA ASP A 25 11.68 16.26 -8.18
C ASP A 25 12.37 17.13 -7.09
N LYS A 26 11.60 17.68 -6.14
CA LYS A 26 12.11 18.64 -5.15
C LYS A 26 11.86 18.18 -3.72
N PRO A 27 12.83 18.32 -2.82
CA PRO A 27 12.58 18.11 -1.40
C PRO A 27 11.63 19.20 -0.88
N THR A 28 10.74 18.83 0.03
CA THR A 28 9.84 19.78 0.69
C THR A 28 10.58 20.65 1.71
N GLU A 29 11.71 20.15 2.21
CA GLU A 29 12.69 20.86 3.03
C GLU A 29 14.06 20.22 2.85
N TRP A 30 15.13 20.96 3.12
CA TRP A 30 16.48 20.42 3.07
C TRP A 30 16.82 19.63 4.34
N ALA A 31 17.65 18.61 4.20
CA ALA A 31 18.13 17.78 5.32
C ALA A 31 19.26 18.52 6.06
N THR A 32 18.91 19.40 6.98
CA THR A 32 19.83 20.31 7.70
C THR A 32 20.17 19.86 9.11
N VAL A 33 19.43 18.85 9.63
CA VAL A 33 19.65 18.31 10.98
C VAL A 33 19.89 16.79 10.91
N THR A 34 20.32 16.22 12.02
CA THR A 34 20.41 14.76 12.18
C THR A 34 19.29 14.27 13.09
N LYS A 35 18.51 13.28 12.62
CA LYS A 35 17.51 12.59 13.43
C LYS A 35 17.78 11.08 13.43
N ALA A 36 17.23 10.38 14.42
CA ALA A 36 17.36 8.94 14.56
C ALA A 36 15.99 8.30 14.81
N PHE A 37 15.32 7.91 13.74
CA PHE A 37 14.07 7.14 13.87
C PHE A 37 14.33 5.65 13.99
N HIS A 38 15.34 5.14 13.29
CA HIS A 38 15.91 3.79 13.40
C HIS A 38 17.43 3.88 13.21
N ARG A 39 17.89 4.47 12.14
CA ARG A 39 19.31 4.80 11.89
C ARG A 39 19.49 6.31 11.97
N PRO A 40 20.50 6.81 12.67
CA PRO A 40 20.77 8.23 12.69
C PRO A 40 21.25 8.70 11.30
N GLY A 41 20.74 9.85 10.85
CA GLY A 41 21.12 10.38 9.56
C GLY A 41 20.48 11.74 9.23
N PRO A 42 20.83 12.31 8.05
CA PRO A 42 20.30 13.57 7.59
C PRO A 42 18.79 13.61 7.55
N SER A 43 18.20 14.70 8.06
CA SER A 43 16.75 14.89 8.15
C SER A 43 16.37 16.34 7.93
N GLY A 44 15.18 16.55 7.40
CA GLY A 44 14.51 17.83 7.52
C GLY A 44 14.21 18.16 8.98
N GLU A 45 14.20 19.45 9.30
CA GLU A 45 13.91 19.90 10.66
C GLU A 45 12.49 19.53 11.10
N LYS A 46 11.52 19.66 10.18
CA LYS A 46 10.09 19.41 10.44
C LYS A 46 9.66 17.96 10.18
N PHE A 47 10.51 17.15 9.55
CA PHE A 47 10.16 15.77 9.26
C PHE A 47 10.04 14.95 10.55
N GLU A 48 8.91 14.26 10.73
CA GLU A 48 8.67 13.33 11.83
C GLU A 48 8.11 12.00 11.29
N ALA A 49 8.76 10.89 11.64
CA ALA A 49 8.34 9.57 11.18
C ALA A 49 6.90 9.22 11.60
N ILE A 50 6.49 9.70 12.77
CA ILE A 50 5.14 9.49 13.33
C ILE A 50 4.04 10.19 12.52
N ASP A 51 4.39 11.15 11.68
CA ASP A 51 3.45 11.94 10.87
C ASP A 51 3.28 11.41 9.45
N CYS A 52 4.12 10.46 9.02
CA CYS A 52 4.17 10.01 7.63
C CYS A 52 2.83 9.49 7.10
N LEU A 53 2.12 8.65 7.85
CA LEU A 53 0.84 8.12 7.40
C LEU A 53 -0.22 9.22 7.25
N ARG A 54 -0.25 10.18 8.18
CA ARG A 54 -1.12 11.36 8.08
C ARG A 54 -0.80 12.19 6.83
N ASP A 55 0.47 12.41 6.56
CA ASP A 55 0.91 13.24 5.45
C ASP A 55 0.65 12.56 4.10
N PHE A 56 0.93 11.26 3.98
CA PHE A 56 0.56 10.47 2.79
C PHE A 56 -0.95 10.46 2.57
N THR A 57 -1.74 10.29 3.64
CA THR A 57 -3.21 10.32 3.56
C THR A 57 -3.70 11.67 3.04
N ARG A 58 -3.16 12.76 3.57
CA ARG A 58 -3.49 14.11 3.12
C ARG A 58 -3.20 14.31 1.64
N GLU A 59 -2.00 13.98 1.19
CA GLU A 59 -1.58 14.14 -0.22
C GLU A 59 -2.42 13.24 -1.15
N ALA A 60 -2.68 11.99 -0.77
CA ALA A 60 -3.54 11.08 -1.54
C ALA A 60 -4.96 11.63 -1.68
N ASN A 61 -5.55 12.13 -0.60
CA ASN A 61 -6.89 12.71 -0.62
C ASN A 61 -6.95 13.99 -1.47
N GLN A 62 -5.95 14.86 -1.36
CA GLN A 62 -5.85 16.07 -2.20
C GLN A 62 -5.74 15.70 -3.69
N TYR A 63 -4.97 14.67 -4.00
CA TYR A 63 -4.86 14.16 -5.37
C TYR A 63 -6.20 13.66 -5.90
N ILE A 64 -6.92 12.83 -5.14
CA ILE A 64 -8.25 12.32 -5.51
C ILE A 64 -9.23 13.48 -5.72
N ASP A 65 -9.25 14.48 -4.81
CA ASP A 65 -10.11 15.65 -4.92
C ASP A 65 -9.79 16.49 -6.17
N ALA A 66 -8.51 16.60 -6.53
CA ALA A 66 -8.08 17.30 -7.74
C ALA A 66 -8.47 16.54 -9.01
N ARG A 67 -8.30 15.21 -9.02
CA ARG A 67 -8.70 14.37 -10.19
C ARG A 67 -10.20 14.35 -10.40
N ALA A 68 -11.00 14.35 -9.34
CA ALA A 68 -12.45 14.46 -9.45
C ALA A 68 -12.92 15.74 -10.15
N LYS A 69 -12.18 16.85 -9.96
CA LYS A 69 -12.45 18.14 -10.63
C LYS A 69 -11.98 18.15 -12.08
N ALA A 70 -10.93 17.43 -12.40
CA ALA A 70 -10.37 17.33 -13.76
C ALA A 70 -11.15 16.29 -14.56
N LYS A 71 -12.36 16.65 -15.00
CA LYS A 71 -13.30 15.77 -15.70
C LYS A 71 -12.66 15.04 -16.89
N GLY A 72 -12.98 13.76 -17.05
CA GLY A 72 -12.75 12.98 -18.26
C GLY A 72 -11.42 12.24 -18.37
N LYS A 73 -10.54 12.30 -17.37
CA LYS A 73 -9.31 11.51 -17.37
C LYS A 73 -9.30 10.50 -16.21
N PRO A 74 -9.08 9.20 -16.47
CA PRO A 74 -8.83 8.24 -15.42
C PRO A 74 -7.52 8.58 -14.69
N PHE A 75 -7.33 8.06 -13.48
CA PHE A 75 -6.08 8.19 -12.74
C PHE A 75 -5.62 6.84 -12.23
N PHE A 76 -4.34 6.74 -12.00
CA PHE A 76 -3.69 5.66 -11.27
C PHE A 76 -3.00 6.26 -10.04
N LEU A 77 -3.36 5.79 -8.86
CA LEU A 77 -2.74 6.17 -7.60
C LEU A 77 -2.04 4.97 -6.99
N TYR A 78 -0.72 5.01 -6.91
CA TYR A 78 0.09 4.05 -6.16
C TYR A 78 0.42 4.65 -4.79
N LEU A 79 -0.05 4.02 -3.73
CA LEU A 79 0.08 4.50 -2.35
C LEU A 79 0.82 3.47 -1.48
N PRO A 80 2.14 3.31 -1.64
CA PRO A 80 2.93 2.43 -0.80
C PRO A 80 3.14 3.07 0.57
N LEU A 81 2.50 2.51 1.59
CA LEU A 81 2.59 3.02 2.95
C LEU A 81 3.89 2.55 3.63
N THR A 82 4.39 3.35 4.57
CA THR A 82 5.53 2.97 5.41
C THR A 82 5.16 1.97 6.49
N SER A 83 3.88 1.78 6.75
CA SER A 83 3.35 0.89 7.78
C SER A 83 3.00 -0.49 7.22
N PRO A 84 3.12 -1.52 8.05
CA PRO A 84 3.58 -1.53 9.44
C PRO A 84 5.08 -1.83 9.58
N HIS A 85 5.92 -1.43 8.61
CA HIS A 85 7.38 -1.61 8.64
C HIS A 85 8.03 -0.81 9.77
N THR A 86 9.24 -1.21 10.18
CA THR A 86 10.09 -0.45 11.12
C THR A 86 10.55 0.89 10.54
N PRO A 87 10.67 1.92 11.41
CA PRO A 87 10.29 1.99 12.83
C PRO A 87 8.76 1.89 13.00
N ILE A 88 8.31 1.07 13.96
CA ILE A 88 6.88 0.91 14.25
C ILE A 88 6.46 2.09 15.14
N VAL A 89 5.92 3.12 14.52
CA VAL A 89 5.69 4.46 15.13
C VAL A 89 4.25 4.93 14.91
N PRO A 90 3.25 4.28 15.51
CA PRO A 90 1.87 4.73 15.41
C PRO A 90 1.70 6.14 15.98
N ALA A 91 0.91 6.97 15.31
CA ALA A 91 0.60 8.32 15.78
C ALA A 91 -0.05 8.28 17.17
N LYS A 92 0.18 9.34 17.97
CA LYS A 92 -0.23 9.41 19.39
C LYS A 92 -1.69 8.99 19.63
N ARG A 93 -2.60 9.34 18.72
CA ARG A 93 -4.02 9.00 18.82
C ARG A 93 -4.32 7.50 18.75
N TRP A 94 -3.39 6.70 18.20
CA TRP A 94 -3.53 5.26 18.04
C TRP A 94 -2.85 4.47 19.15
N GLN A 95 -1.91 5.06 19.85
CA GLN A 95 -1.13 4.39 20.89
C GLN A 95 -2.02 3.81 21.99
N GLY A 96 -1.84 2.52 22.26
CA GLY A 96 -2.61 1.77 23.26
C GLY A 96 -4.04 1.37 22.83
N LYS A 97 -4.42 1.60 21.57
CA LYS A 97 -5.81 1.33 21.12
C LYS A 97 -6.07 -0.12 20.74
N SER A 98 -5.07 -0.82 20.19
CA SER A 98 -5.24 -2.20 19.75
C SER A 98 -5.23 -3.24 20.89
N GLY A 99 -4.60 -2.92 22.01
CA GLY A 99 -4.26 -3.90 23.03
C GLY A 99 -3.12 -4.86 22.65
N LEU A 100 -2.57 -4.72 21.44
CA LEU A 100 -1.51 -5.59 20.88
C LEU A 100 -0.15 -4.88 20.78
N GLY A 101 -0.01 -3.73 21.47
CA GLY A 101 1.19 -2.90 21.43
C GLY A 101 1.35 -2.12 20.13
N SER A 102 2.51 -1.50 19.94
CA SER A 102 2.73 -0.54 18.85
C SER A 102 2.48 -1.12 17.46
N TYR A 103 2.71 -2.41 17.24
CA TYR A 103 2.44 -3.04 15.96
C TYR A 103 0.93 -3.07 15.64
N GLY A 104 0.11 -3.52 16.59
CA GLY A 104 -1.34 -3.51 16.42
C GLY A 104 -1.91 -2.10 16.26
N ASP A 105 -1.38 -1.15 17.03
CA ASP A 105 -1.77 0.26 16.92
C ASP A 105 -1.42 0.84 15.53
N PHE A 106 -0.28 0.44 14.98
CA PHE A 106 0.15 0.88 13.64
C PHE A 106 -0.67 0.25 12.52
N LEU A 107 -1.12 -0.99 12.71
CA LEU A 107 -2.10 -1.62 11.82
C LEU A 107 -3.46 -0.91 11.85
N MET A 108 -3.93 -0.50 13.02
CA MET A 108 -5.16 0.32 13.12
C MET A 108 -5.03 1.66 12.40
N GLU A 109 -3.85 2.28 12.46
CA GLU A 109 -3.58 3.50 11.71
C GLU A 109 -3.53 3.24 10.20
N THR A 110 -2.96 2.10 9.78
CA THR A 110 -2.95 1.68 8.36
C THR A 110 -4.38 1.50 7.84
N ASP A 111 -5.23 0.83 8.59
CA ASP A 111 -6.65 0.64 8.26
C ASP A 111 -7.39 1.99 8.17
N TRP A 112 -7.08 2.92 9.09
CA TRP A 112 -7.61 4.28 9.01
C TRP A 112 -7.20 5.00 7.72
N VAL A 113 -5.95 4.86 7.24
CA VAL A 113 -5.51 5.44 5.95
C VAL A 113 -6.38 4.93 4.81
N VAL A 114 -6.60 3.62 4.75
CA VAL A 114 -7.49 3.00 3.76
C VAL A 114 -8.90 3.60 3.85
N GLY A 115 -9.43 3.69 5.06
CA GLY A 115 -10.74 4.31 5.32
C GLY A 115 -10.85 5.75 4.81
N GLU A 116 -9.81 6.56 4.99
CA GLU A 116 -9.79 7.96 4.52
C GLU A 116 -9.73 8.05 2.99
N VAL A 117 -8.99 7.16 2.33
CA VAL A 117 -8.97 7.05 0.86
C VAL A 117 -10.34 6.66 0.32
N LEU A 118 -10.99 5.66 0.94
CA LEU A 118 -12.34 5.25 0.56
C LEU A 118 -13.37 6.38 0.74
N LYS A 119 -13.29 7.14 1.83
CA LYS A 119 -14.12 8.34 2.04
C LYS A 119 -13.85 9.42 0.98
N ALA A 120 -12.58 9.58 0.54
CA ALA A 120 -12.25 10.52 -0.52
C ALA A 120 -12.91 10.13 -1.85
N LEU A 121 -12.91 8.84 -2.19
CA LEU A 121 -13.62 8.35 -3.37
C LEU A 121 -15.13 8.55 -3.26
N ASP A 122 -15.71 8.29 -2.08
CA ASP A 122 -17.14 8.41 -1.85
C ASP A 122 -17.62 9.87 -1.99
N ARG A 123 -17.02 10.82 -1.25
CA ARG A 123 -17.39 12.23 -1.34
C ARG A 123 -17.25 12.83 -2.74
N ASN A 124 -16.37 12.26 -3.56
CA ASN A 124 -16.15 12.66 -4.95
C ASN A 124 -17.00 11.87 -5.96
N LYS A 125 -17.85 10.93 -5.51
CA LYS A 125 -18.69 10.07 -6.36
C LYS A 125 -17.88 9.23 -7.39
N LEU A 126 -16.70 8.79 -6.98
CA LEU A 126 -15.78 7.99 -7.82
C LEU A 126 -15.85 6.49 -7.52
N VAL A 127 -16.59 6.08 -6.49
CA VAL A 127 -16.62 4.70 -5.96
C VAL A 127 -16.93 3.66 -7.03
N GLU A 128 -17.98 3.90 -7.82
CA GLU A 128 -18.47 2.90 -8.77
C GLU A 128 -17.44 2.53 -9.85
N ASN A 129 -16.70 3.52 -10.33
CA ASN A 129 -15.73 3.35 -11.42
C ASN A 129 -14.27 3.43 -10.96
N THR A 130 -14.00 3.12 -9.71
CA THR A 130 -12.63 3.02 -9.20
C THR A 130 -12.37 1.62 -8.66
N MET A 131 -11.36 0.96 -9.22
CA MET A 131 -10.82 -0.26 -8.65
C MET A 131 -9.83 0.10 -7.54
N VAL A 132 -10.09 -0.35 -6.33
CA VAL A 132 -9.19 -0.22 -5.19
C VAL A 132 -8.60 -1.59 -4.89
N ILE A 133 -7.29 -1.68 -4.84
CA ILE A 133 -6.55 -2.89 -4.47
C ILE A 133 -5.82 -2.61 -3.16
N PHE A 134 -5.99 -3.50 -2.19
CA PHE A 134 -5.21 -3.52 -0.95
C PHE A 134 -4.40 -4.80 -0.89
N THR A 135 -3.09 -4.68 -0.71
CA THR A 135 -2.18 -5.81 -0.58
C THR A 135 -0.96 -5.43 0.28
N ALA A 136 -0.06 -6.36 0.49
CA ALA A 136 1.24 -6.12 1.10
C ALA A 136 2.34 -6.77 0.24
N ASP A 137 3.57 -6.34 0.44
CA ASP A 137 4.75 -6.84 -0.28
C ASP A 137 5.26 -8.18 0.25
N ASN A 138 5.06 -8.45 1.56
CA ASN A 138 5.46 -9.68 2.24
C ASN A 138 4.65 -9.92 3.51
N GLY A 139 4.83 -11.09 4.10
CA GLY A 139 4.26 -11.44 5.40
C GLY A 139 4.84 -10.60 6.54
N CYS A 140 4.27 -10.78 7.74
CA CYS A 140 4.64 -10.01 8.92
C CYS A 140 6.13 -10.12 9.23
N SER A 141 6.74 -8.98 9.57
CA SER A 141 8.14 -8.92 9.96
C SER A 141 8.38 -9.41 11.39
N PRO A 142 9.50 -10.11 11.69
CA PRO A 142 9.90 -10.47 13.06
C PRO A 142 9.95 -9.29 14.03
N GLN A 143 10.22 -8.08 13.54
CA GLN A 143 10.26 -6.86 14.35
C GLN A 143 8.89 -6.51 14.97
N ALA A 144 7.80 -7.07 14.46
CA ALA A 144 6.47 -7.02 15.08
C ALA A 144 6.38 -7.82 16.42
N LYS A 145 7.45 -8.54 16.82
CA LYS A 145 7.46 -9.41 17.99
C LYS A 145 6.40 -10.53 17.90
N ILE A 146 6.38 -11.23 16.77
CA ILE A 146 5.40 -12.27 16.43
C ILE A 146 5.08 -13.24 17.58
N PRO A 147 6.08 -13.78 18.34
CA PRO A 147 5.77 -14.66 19.48
C PRO A 147 4.93 -13.98 20.56
N SER A 148 5.13 -12.69 20.78
CA SER A 148 4.32 -11.92 21.75
C SER A 148 2.90 -11.72 21.27
N LEU A 149 2.69 -11.45 19.98
CA LEU A 149 1.38 -11.33 19.37
C LEU A 149 0.60 -12.64 19.46
N ILE A 150 1.25 -13.76 19.17
CA ILE A 150 0.63 -15.09 19.26
C ILE A 150 0.19 -15.40 20.68
N LYS A 151 1.01 -15.08 21.69
CA LYS A 151 0.63 -15.25 23.13
C LYS A 151 -0.61 -14.42 23.50
N GLN A 152 -0.85 -13.33 22.81
CA GLN A 152 -2.02 -12.48 22.99
C GLN A 152 -3.22 -12.88 22.10
N GLY A 153 -3.13 -14.02 21.41
CA GLY A 153 -4.18 -14.53 20.54
C GLY A 153 -4.20 -13.95 19.13
N HIS A 154 -3.23 -13.10 18.77
CA HIS A 154 -3.13 -12.53 17.44
C HIS A 154 -2.10 -13.28 16.58
N LYS A 155 -2.53 -13.85 15.48
CA LYS A 155 -1.70 -14.57 14.50
C LYS A 155 -1.49 -13.68 13.26
N PRO A 156 -0.40 -12.91 13.17
CA PRO A 156 -0.24 -11.91 12.10
C PRO A 156 -0.09 -12.50 10.68
N ASN A 157 0.29 -13.78 10.59
CA ASN A 157 0.34 -14.54 9.33
C ASN A 157 -0.72 -15.65 9.30
N ALA A 158 -1.84 -15.48 10.02
CA ALA A 158 -2.85 -16.53 10.20
C ALA A 158 -2.21 -17.85 10.70
N ASP A 159 -2.60 -19.00 10.13
CA ASP A 159 -2.04 -20.30 10.47
C ASP A 159 -0.86 -20.69 9.56
N TRP A 160 -0.40 -19.77 8.71
CA TRP A 160 0.69 -20.04 7.80
C TRP A 160 2.05 -20.06 8.51
N ARG A 161 2.86 -21.06 8.19
CA ARG A 161 4.23 -21.16 8.67
C ARG A 161 5.08 -20.04 8.10
N GLY A 162 5.99 -19.50 8.91
CA GLY A 162 6.99 -18.53 8.50
C GLY A 162 6.51 -17.08 8.63
N HIS A 163 7.34 -16.18 8.14
CA HIS A 163 7.18 -14.73 8.21
C HIS A 163 8.01 -14.07 7.12
N LYS A 164 8.06 -12.72 7.07
CA LYS A 164 8.96 -11.98 6.15
C LYS A 164 10.33 -12.63 6.06
N ALA A 165 10.83 -12.80 4.83
CA ALA A 165 12.09 -13.42 4.41
C ALA A 165 12.11 -14.96 4.45
N ASP A 166 11.03 -15.62 4.86
CA ASP A 166 10.90 -17.08 4.74
C ASP A 166 10.27 -17.48 3.41
N ILE A 167 10.67 -18.66 2.91
CA ILE A 167 10.08 -19.27 1.72
C ILE A 167 8.69 -19.87 1.97
N PHE A 168 8.29 -20.01 3.24
CA PHE A 168 6.99 -20.56 3.62
C PHE A 168 5.84 -19.57 3.37
N GLU A 169 4.62 -20.09 3.31
CA GLU A 169 3.40 -19.31 3.03
C GLU A 169 3.30 -18.02 3.87
N GLY A 170 3.66 -18.05 5.16
CA GLY A 170 3.65 -16.86 6.03
C GLY A 170 4.62 -15.77 5.61
N GLY A 171 5.56 -16.04 4.70
CA GLY A 171 6.51 -15.06 4.16
C GLY A 171 5.99 -14.30 2.95
N HIS A 172 5.13 -14.91 2.14
CA HIS A 172 4.73 -14.34 0.85
C HIS A 172 3.22 -14.45 0.53
N ARG A 173 2.43 -15.22 1.29
CA ARG A 173 0.99 -15.25 1.13
C ARG A 173 0.36 -14.06 1.84
N THR A 174 0.33 -12.95 1.13
CA THR A 174 -0.18 -11.67 1.63
C THR A 174 -1.67 -11.52 1.35
N PRO A 175 -2.40 -10.69 2.11
CA PRO A 175 -3.77 -10.35 1.76
C PRO A 175 -3.82 -9.67 0.39
N PHE A 176 -4.83 -10.03 -0.41
CA PHE A 176 -5.11 -9.37 -1.68
C PHE A 176 -6.61 -9.13 -1.79
N LEU A 177 -7.02 -7.88 -1.63
CA LEU A 177 -8.42 -7.47 -1.60
C LEU A 177 -8.68 -6.50 -2.74
N VAL A 178 -9.76 -6.74 -3.49
CA VAL A 178 -10.18 -5.86 -4.58
C VAL A 178 -11.59 -5.36 -4.35
N ARG A 179 -11.79 -4.06 -4.47
CA ARG A 179 -13.09 -3.42 -4.49
C ARG A 179 -13.27 -2.66 -5.80
N TRP A 180 -14.23 -3.09 -6.62
CA TRP A 180 -14.60 -2.44 -7.88
C TRP A 180 -16.10 -2.61 -8.14
N PRO A 181 -16.97 -1.79 -7.54
CA PRO A 181 -18.41 -2.02 -7.54
C PRO A 181 -19.03 -2.20 -8.92
N ALA A 182 -18.57 -1.43 -9.91
CA ALA A 182 -19.10 -1.55 -11.28
C ALA A 182 -18.79 -2.89 -11.97
N LYS A 183 -17.83 -3.68 -11.48
CA LYS A 183 -17.34 -4.87 -12.19
C LYS A 183 -17.20 -6.11 -11.32
N VAL A 184 -16.88 -5.97 -10.04
CA VAL A 184 -16.60 -7.08 -9.14
C VAL A 184 -17.75 -7.25 -8.16
N LYS A 185 -18.36 -8.42 -8.14
CA LYS A 185 -19.46 -8.74 -7.21
C LYS A 185 -18.94 -8.77 -5.77
N PRO A 186 -19.60 -8.08 -4.83
CA PRO A 186 -19.22 -8.11 -3.42
C PRO A 186 -19.25 -9.53 -2.83
N GLY A 187 -18.31 -9.82 -1.93
CA GLY A 187 -18.25 -11.09 -1.19
C GLY A 187 -17.74 -12.27 -2.01
N THR A 188 -17.27 -12.06 -3.23
CA THR A 188 -16.66 -13.15 -4.01
C THR A 188 -15.25 -13.45 -3.51
N VAL A 189 -14.87 -14.72 -3.60
CA VAL A 189 -13.53 -15.22 -3.28
C VAL A 189 -13.03 -16.03 -4.47
N SER A 190 -11.79 -15.80 -4.88
CA SER A 190 -11.09 -16.60 -5.88
C SER A 190 -9.98 -17.40 -5.20
N THR A 191 -9.79 -18.64 -5.65
CA THR A 191 -8.68 -19.52 -5.22
C THR A 191 -7.50 -19.47 -6.18
N GLN A 192 -7.58 -18.63 -7.23
CA GLN A 192 -6.51 -18.49 -8.20
C GLN A 192 -5.24 -17.97 -7.52
N THR A 193 -4.14 -18.65 -7.76
CA THR A 193 -2.82 -18.16 -7.34
C THR A 193 -2.43 -16.98 -8.23
N ILE A 194 -2.06 -15.86 -7.60
CA ILE A 194 -1.60 -14.65 -8.27
C ILE A 194 -0.31 -14.16 -7.64
N CYS A 195 0.43 -13.37 -8.39
CA CYS A 195 1.60 -12.64 -7.93
C CYS A 195 1.38 -11.13 -8.12
N THR A 196 2.06 -10.30 -7.34
CA THR A 196 1.96 -8.83 -7.51
C THR A 196 2.48 -8.35 -8.87
N THR A 197 3.36 -9.10 -9.51
CA THR A 197 3.78 -8.86 -10.90
C THR A 197 2.63 -8.97 -11.90
N ASP A 198 1.61 -9.77 -11.61
CA ASP A 198 0.41 -9.97 -12.44
C ASP A 198 -0.45 -8.72 -12.57
N LEU A 199 -0.23 -7.73 -11.69
CA LEU A 199 -0.90 -6.43 -11.79
C LEU A 199 -0.61 -5.72 -13.11
N PHE A 200 0.59 -5.88 -13.67
CA PHE A 200 0.93 -5.21 -14.92
C PHE A 200 0.03 -5.68 -16.08
N ALA A 201 -0.01 -6.98 -16.35
CA ALA A 201 -0.85 -7.55 -17.40
C ALA A 201 -2.35 -7.31 -17.12
N THR A 202 -2.76 -7.37 -15.85
CA THR A 202 -4.17 -7.13 -15.47
C THR A 202 -4.59 -5.68 -15.75
N LEU A 203 -3.74 -4.71 -15.43
CA LEU A 203 -4.01 -3.30 -15.71
C LEU A 203 -3.99 -3.02 -17.22
N ASP A 204 -3.08 -3.65 -17.97
CA ASP A 204 -3.04 -3.55 -19.43
C ASP A 204 -4.35 -4.03 -20.08
N ASP A 205 -4.87 -5.16 -19.63
CA ASP A 205 -6.18 -5.67 -20.06
C ASP A 205 -7.33 -4.73 -19.69
N ILE A 206 -7.32 -4.16 -18.48
CA ILE A 206 -8.36 -3.24 -18.00
C ILE A 206 -8.42 -1.96 -18.85
N ILE A 207 -7.28 -1.40 -19.21
CA ILE A 207 -7.24 -0.18 -20.06
C ILE A 207 -7.50 -0.48 -21.53
N GLY A 208 -7.61 -1.76 -21.89
CA GLY A 208 -7.92 -2.19 -23.26
C GLY A 208 -6.78 -1.92 -24.23
N ASN A 209 -5.55 -2.05 -23.78
CA ASN A 209 -4.39 -1.94 -24.67
C ASN A 209 -4.40 -3.11 -25.64
N ARG A 210 -4.84 -2.84 -26.88
CA ARG A 210 -4.97 -3.86 -27.92
C ARG A 210 -3.64 -4.26 -28.59
N LYS A 211 -2.56 -3.57 -28.23
CA LYS A 211 -1.24 -3.94 -28.72
C LYS A 211 -0.68 -5.00 -27.78
N LYS A 212 -0.30 -6.15 -28.35
CA LYS A 212 0.44 -7.16 -27.58
C LYS A 212 1.65 -6.51 -26.95
N LEU A 213 1.84 -6.75 -25.65
CA LEU A 213 3.07 -6.36 -24.97
C LEU A 213 4.27 -6.97 -25.71
N PRO A 214 5.39 -6.24 -25.82
CA PRO A 214 6.59 -6.82 -26.42
C PRO A 214 7.09 -7.98 -25.55
N ASP A 215 7.69 -8.98 -26.18
CA ASP A 215 8.11 -10.22 -25.53
C ASP A 215 9.17 -10.01 -24.42
N ASN A 216 9.77 -8.82 -24.34
CA ASN A 216 10.72 -8.42 -23.30
C ASN A 216 10.11 -7.48 -22.25
N ALA A 217 8.80 -7.42 -22.13
CA ALA A 217 8.12 -6.62 -21.12
C ALA A 217 7.08 -7.46 -20.37
N ALA A 218 7.20 -7.47 -19.04
CA ALA A 218 6.28 -8.17 -18.15
C ALA A 218 6.15 -9.68 -18.48
N GLU A 219 7.24 -10.35 -18.80
CA GLU A 219 7.32 -11.76 -19.21
C GLU A 219 6.67 -12.71 -18.20
N ASP A 220 6.79 -12.40 -16.90
CA ASP A 220 6.24 -13.17 -15.79
C ASP A 220 4.91 -12.59 -15.26
N SER A 221 4.21 -11.76 -16.04
CA SER A 221 2.96 -11.14 -15.65
C SER A 221 1.79 -11.77 -16.39
N PHE A 222 0.83 -12.29 -15.65
CA PHE A 222 -0.37 -12.94 -16.18
C PHE A 222 -1.62 -12.24 -15.65
N SER A 223 -2.51 -11.85 -16.55
CA SER A 223 -3.73 -11.16 -16.16
C SER A 223 -4.65 -12.04 -15.31
N PHE A 224 -5.07 -11.55 -14.16
CA PHE A 224 -6.13 -12.13 -13.33
C PHE A 224 -7.48 -11.43 -13.50
N LEU A 225 -7.63 -10.59 -14.52
CA LEU A 225 -8.90 -9.93 -14.81
C LEU A 225 -10.07 -10.90 -14.97
N PRO A 226 -9.94 -12.08 -15.65
CA PRO A 226 -11.02 -13.06 -15.71
C PRO A 226 -11.51 -13.50 -14.33
N ALA A 227 -10.59 -13.77 -13.39
CA ALA A 227 -10.95 -14.16 -12.03
C ALA A 227 -11.67 -13.03 -11.27
N LEU A 228 -11.27 -11.77 -11.46
CA LEU A 228 -11.97 -10.62 -10.89
C LEU A 228 -13.41 -10.51 -11.39
N LEU A 229 -13.64 -10.85 -12.65
CA LEU A 229 -14.97 -10.81 -13.29
C LEU A 229 -15.80 -12.06 -13.04
N GLY A 230 -15.32 -13.00 -12.22
CA GLY A 230 -16.01 -14.25 -11.91
C GLY A 230 -16.08 -15.23 -13.08
N GLN A 231 -15.17 -15.08 -14.03
CA GLN A 231 -15.01 -16.03 -15.14
C GLN A 231 -14.16 -17.21 -14.70
N ALA A 232 -14.36 -18.37 -15.32
CA ALA A 232 -13.55 -19.55 -15.03
C ALA A 232 -12.07 -19.29 -15.31
N ASP A 233 -11.22 -19.96 -14.52
CA ASP A 233 -9.76 -19.86 -14.61
C ASP A 233 -9.31 -20.13 -16.05
N ALA A 234 -8.65 -19.16 -16.66
CA ALA A 234 -8.16 -19.26 -18.04
C ALA A 234 -6.69 -19.71 -18.12
N ARG A 235 -6.15 -20.25 -17.01
CA ARG A 235 -4.80 -20.82 -16.93
C ARG A 235 -4.79 -22.31 -17.08
#